data_f64bd40ff8287388d341d5bc931a9580
#
_entry.id   f64bd40ff8287388d341d5bc931a9580
#
_cell.length_a   1.000
_cell.length_b   1.000
_cell.length_c   1.000
_cell.angle_alpha   90.00
_cell.angle_beta   90.00
_cell.angle_gamma   90.00
#
_symmetry.space_group_name_H-M   'P 1'
#
loop_
_entity.id
_entity.type
_entity.pdbx_description
1 polymer ?
#
loop_
_entity_poly.entity_id
_entity_poly.type
_entity_poly.pdbx_seq_one_letter_code
_entity_poly.pdbx_strand_id
1 'polypeptide(L)'
;MINISKYFLKRKINRVLNRSSREKKYLNLKEIKSILLLFDTKDYSDANLFVKQLKKMGKKIKICAYKDKNDTNDYSNILYNIVTEKDMNIWNNDSMKKIIDSLDSESYDLVINLTLQENLLLQYVLVSVNSSFKIGFTKTNFPIYDMVISFAPEMEESGIVTLKELGKQVIHYLEIISSGNLKNKKLANGTH
;
A
#
# COMPACT_ATOMS: atom_id res chain seq x y z
N MET A 1 25.67 7.18 9.82
CA MET A 1 25.05 8.54 9.79
C MET A 1 23.52 8.35 9.72
N ILE A 2 22.78 8.80 10.73
CA ILE A 2 21.30 8.70 10.74
C ILE A 2 20.80 9.61 9.63
N ASN A 3 20.06 9.03 8.67
CA ASN A 3 19.43 9.82 7.62
C ASN A 3 18.28 10.62 8.25
N ILE A 4 18.52 11.89 8.50
CA ILE A 4 17.61 12.82 9.20
C ILE A 4 16.23 12.82 8.54
N SER A 5 16.16 12.79 7.21
CA SER A 5 14.89 12.78 6.47
C SER A 5 14.07 11.51 6.76
N LYS A 6 14.71 10.34 6.82
CA LYS A 6 14.04 9.07 7.19
C LYS A 6 13.50 9.11 8.62
N TYR A 7 14.26 9.68 9.55
CA TYR A 7 13.80 9.82 10.94
C TYR A 7 12.53 10.68 11.04
N PHE A 8 12.50 11.83 10.38
CA PHE A 8 11.33 12.71 10.39
C PHE A 8 10.13 12.04 9.69
N LEU A 9 10.35 11.31 8.60
CA LEU A 9 9.29 10.60 7.90
C LEU A 9 8.67 9.50 8.78
N LYS A 10 9.49 8.75 9.52
CA LYS A 10 9.01 7.78 10.53
C LYS A 10 8.16 8.46 11.61
N ARG A 11 8.57 9.63 12.11
CA ARG A 11 7.76 10.41 13.07
C ARG A 11 6.43 10.88 12.46
N LYS A 12 6.40 11.28 11.19
CA LYS A 12 5.16 11.65 10.49
C LYS A 12 4.22 10.44 10.38
N ILE A 13 4.73 9.28 9.96
CA ILE A 13 3.97 8.03 9.90
C ILE A 13 3.33 7.71 11.26
N ASN A 14 4.11 7.72 12.34
CA ASN A 14 3.60 7.48 13.69
C ASN A 14 2.52 8.50 14.10
N ARG A 15 2.72 9.78 13.78
CA ARG A 15 1.74 10.84 14.10
C ARG A 15 0.41 10.62 13.39
N VAL A 16 0.44 10.23 12.11
CA VAL A 16 -0.78 9.91 11.35
C VAL A 16 -1.47 8.69 11.92
N LEU A 17 -0.73 7.61 12.20
CA LEU A 17 -1.26 6.39 12.80
C LEU A 17 -1.97 6.66 14.13
N ASN A 18 -1.35 7.45 15.01
CA ASN A 18 -1.91 7.77 16.34
C ASN A 18 -3.17 8.66 16.27
N ARG A 19 -3.38 9.39 15.18
CA ARG A 19 -4.55 10.24 14.95
C ARG A 19 -5.63 9.57 14.12
N SER A 20 -5.32 8.42 13.52
CA SER A 20 -6.24 7.72 12.63
C SER A 20 -7.37 7.09 13.42
N SER A 21 -8.61 7.47 13.07
CA SER A 21 -9.85 6.89 13.60
C SER A 21 -10.58 6.06 12.53
N ARG A 22 -9.86 5.59 11.49
CA ARG A 22 -10.50 4.85 10.41
C ARG A 22 -11.20 3.59 10.90
N GLU A 23 -12.36 3.32 10.37
CA GLU A 23 -13.06 2.06 10.57
C GLU A 23 -12.40 0.97 9.72
N LYS A 24 -11.87 -0.06 10.39
CA LYS A 24 -11.22 -1.20 9.74
C LYS A 24 -12.25 -2.28 9.43
N LYS A 25 -12.29 -2.70 8.16
CA LYS A 25 -13.17 -3.79 7.71
C LYS A 25 -12.38 -4.77 6.86
N TYR A 26 -12.59 -6.07 7.06
CA TYR A 26 -12.21 -7.06 6.07
C TYR A 26 -13.26 -7.06 4.97
N LEU A 27 -12.81 -6.90 3.72
CA LEU A 27 -13.66 -6.92 2.55
C LEU A 27 -13.20 -8.05 1.62
N ASN A 28 -14.14 -8.82 1.12
CA ASN A 28 -13.85 -9.80 0.08
C ASN A 28 -13.79 -9.14 -1.30
N LEU A 29 -13.27 -9.87 -2.28
CA LEU A 29 -13.06 -9.36 -3.63
C LEU A 29 -14.35 -8.81 -4.28
N LYS A 30 -15.53 -9.38 -3.96
CA LYS A 30 -16.81 -8.94 -4.55
C LYS A 30 -17.26 -7.57 -4.03
N GLU A 31 -16.98 -7.28 -2.76
CA GLU A 31 -17.38 -6.04 -2.10
C GLU A 31 -16.46 -4.86 -2.44
N ILE A 32 -15.20 -5.13 -2.75
CA ILE A 32 -14.21 -4.12 -3.12
C ILE A 32 -14.58 -3.52 -4.49
N LYS A 33 -14.71 -2.19 -4.56
CA LYS A 33 -15.00 -1.43 -5.79
C LYS A 33 -13.85 -0.50 -6.14
N SER A 34 -13.23 0.14 -5.15
CA SER A 34 -12.17 1.15 -5.30
C SER A 34 -10.87 0.69 -4.64
N ILE A 35 -9.77 0.73 -5.39
CA ILE A 35 -8.46 0.27 -4.95
C ILE A 35 -7.42 1.36 -5.21
N LEU A 36 -6.60 1.66 -4.20
CA LEU A 36 -5.34 2.35 -4.39
C LEU A 36 -4.22 1.32 -4.42
N LEU A 37 -3.44 1.32 -5.49
CA LEU A 37 -2.30 0.42 -5.68
C LEU A 37 -1.00 1.20 -5.51
N LEU A 38 -0.10 0.69 -4.65
CA LEU A 38 1.22 1.26 -4.38
C LEU A 38 2.30 0.26 -4.83
N PHE A 39 3.31 0.72 -5.59
CA PHE A 39 4.43 -0.12 -6.04
C PHE A 39 5.65 0.71 -6.43
N ASP A 40 6.80 0.05 -6.65
CA ASP A 40 8.00 0.68 -7.20
C ASP A 40 7.97 0.67 -8.73
N THR A 41 8.38 1.76 -9.39
CA THR A 41 8.35 1.86 -10.87
C THR A 41 9.18 0.79 -11.57
N LYS A 42 10.21 0.27 -10.93
CA LYS A 42 10.99 -0.87 -11.45
C LYS A 42 10.14 -2.11 -11.74
N ASP A 43 9.02 -2.27 -11.02
CA ASP A 43 8.08 -3.39 -11.14
C ASP A 43 6.85 -3.01 -12.01
N TYR A 44 6.93 -1.90 -12.77
CA TYR A 44 5.81 -1.35 -13.53
C TYR A 44 5.15 -2.37 -14.47
N SER A 45 5.93 -3.22 -15.13
CA SER A 45 5.40 -4.22 -16.07
C SER A 45 4.41 -5.16 -15.38
N ASP A 46 4.81 -5.74 -14.26
CA ASP A 46 3.97 -6.67 -13.48
C ASP A 46 2.80 -5.93 -12.81
N ALA A 47 3.05 -4.73 -12.29
CA ALA A 47 2.00 -3.89 -11.71
C ALA A 47 0.91 -3.57 -12.74
N ASN A 48 1.29 -3.23 -13.97
CA ASN A 48 0.35 -2.92 -15.05
C ASN A 48 -0.49 -4.15 -15.46
N LEU A 49 0.11 -5.35 -15.47
CA LEU A 49 -0.65 -6.59 -15.70
C LEU A 49 -1.68 -6.82 -14.59
N PHE A 50 -1.29 -6.61 -13.35
CA PHE A 50 -2.19 -6.73 -12.20
C PHE A 50 -3.32 -5.68 -12.24
N VAL A 51 -3.00 -4.42 -12.57
CA VAL A 51 -4.00 -3.36 -12.79
C VAL A 51 -5.02 -3.75 -13.87
N LYS A 52 -4.55 -4.28 -15.02
CA LYS A 52 -5.43 -4.76 -16.10
C LYS A 52 -6.35 -5.88 -15.62
N GLN A 53 -5.83 -6.81 -14.81
CA GLN A 53 -6.63 -7.89 -14.23
C GLN A 53 -7.72 -7.35 -13.30
N LEU A 54 -7.39 -6.45 -12.37
CA LEU A 54 -8.36 -5.85 -11.46
C LEU A 54 -9.41 -5.01 -12.21
N LYS A 55 -9.01 -4.27 -13.24
CA LYS A 55 -9.96 -3.52 -14.10
C LYS A 55 -10.93 -4.46 -14.83
N LYS A 56 -10.47 -5.61 -15.34
CA LYS A 56 -11.36 -6.64 -15.94
C LYS A 56 -12.37 -7.18 -14.93
N MET A 57 -12.03 -7.18 -13.64
CA MET A 57 -12.95 -7.54 -12.54
C MET A 57 -13.87 -6.38 -12.12
N GLY A 58 -13.91 -5.27 -12.87
CA GLY A 58 -14.78 -4.12 -12.62
C GLY A 58 -14.29 -3.20 -11.50
N LYS A 59 -13.01 -3.28 -11.09
CA LYS A 59 -12.47 -2.44 -10.01
C LYS A 59 -12.02 -1.09 -10.55
N LYS A 60 -12.30 -0.01 -9.79
CA LYS A 60 -11.72 1.31 -10.01
C LYS A 60 -10.34 1.34 -9.37
N ILE A 61 -9.30 1.68 -10.15
CA ILE A 61 -7.92 1.65 -9.68
C ILE A 61 -7.32 3.05 -9.77
N LYS A 62 -6.84 3.57 -8.63
CA LYS A 62 -5.84 4.64 -8.57
C LYS A 62 -4.47 4.04 -8.29
N ILE A 63 -3.44 4.74 -8.72
CA ILE A 63 -2.06 4.29 -8.61
C ILE A 63 -1.24 5.40 -7.98
N CYS A 64 -0.35 5.03 -7.05
CA CYS A 64 0.77 5.87 -6.62
C CYS A 64 2.03 5.01 -6.65
N ALA A 65 3.03 5.45 -7.41
CA ALA A 65 4.27 4.70 -7.59
C ALA A 65 5.47 5.45 -7.03
N TYR A 66 6.43 4.72 -6.46
CA TYR A 66 7.73 5.27 -6.10
C TYR A 66 8.67 5.13 -7.28
N LYS A 67 9.35 6.23 -7.63
CA LYS A 67 10.38 6.24 -8.66
C LYS A 67 11.75 6.47 -8.02
N ASP A 68 12.64 5.50 -8.18
CA ASP A 68 14.04 5.64 -7.75
C ASP A 68 14.76 6.67 -8.62
N LYS A 69 15.76 7.33 -8.05
CA LYS A 69 16.57 8.35 -8.75
C LYS A 69 17.34 7.81 -9.96
N ASN A 70 17.67 6.51 -9.96
CA ASN A 70 18.37 5.85 -11.04
C ASN A 70 17.42 5.35 -12.15
N ASP A 71 16.11 5.40 -11.93
CA ASP A 71 15.13 5.05 -12.96
C ASP A 71 14.99 6.22 -13.95
N THR A 72 15.49 6.04 -15.16
CA THR A 72 15.49 7.05 -16.22
C THR A 72 14.23 7.06 -17.08
N ASN A 73 13.34 6.08 -16.89
CA ASN A 73 12.11 5.99 -17.68
C ASN A 73 11.18 7.16 -17.38
N ASP A 74 10.45 7.61 -18.39
CA ASP A 74 9.38 8.61 -18.23
C ASP A 74 8.02 7.92 -18.09
N TYR A 75 7.37 8.17 -16.96
CA TYR A 75 6.04 7.64 -16.65
C TYR A 75 4.95 8.72 -16.65
N SER A 76 5.28 9.96 -17.03
CA SER A 76 4.36 11.12 -16.94
C SER A 76 3.05 10.92 -17.70
N ASN A 77 3.08 10.17 -18.79
CA ASN A 77 1.90 9.85 -19.60
C ASN A 77 1.09 8.65 -19.09
N ILE A 78 1.58 7.93 -18.07
CA ILE A 78 1.05 6.65 -17.65
C ILE A 78 0.64 6.66 -16.18
N LEU A 79 1.42 7.35 -15.34
CA LEU A 79 1.23 7.42 -13.89
C LEU A 79 1.03 8.87 -13.46
N TYR A 80 -0.07 9.14 -12.77
CA TYR A 80 -0.42 10.48 -12.33
C TYR A 80 0.19 10.85 -10.98
N ASN A 81 0.44 9.87 -10.10
CA ASN A 81 0.98 10.10 -8.78
C ASN A 81 2.28 9.32 -8.63
N ILE A 82 3.39 10.04 -8.78
CA ILE A 82 4.74 9.50 -8.60
C ILE A 82 5.38 10.20 -7.41
N VAL A 83 5.87 9.42 -6.45
CA VAL A 83 6.68 9.89 -5.33
C VAL A 83 8.15 9.55 -5.56
N THR A 84 9.04 10.43 -5.16
CA THR A 84 10.49 10.33 -5.32
C THR A 84 11.22 10.68 -4.03
N GLU A 85 12.52 10.46 -3.95
CA GLU A 85 13.32 10.90 -2.81
C GLU A 85 13.26 12.43 -2.58
N LYS A 86 12.98 13.23 -3.61
CA LYS A 86 12.83 14.69 -3.50
C LYS A 86 11.63 15.07 -2.62
N ASP A 87 10.61 14.22 -2.58
CA ASP A 87 9.40 14.41 -1.77
C ASP A 87 9.64 14.10 -0.28
N MET A 88 10.78 13.50 0.06
CA MET A 88 11.24 13.38 1.46
C MET A 88 11.74 14.68 2.07
N ASN A 89 11.83 15.77 1.30
CA ASN A 89 12.38 17.01 1.80
C ASN A 89 11.52 17.57 2.95
N ILE A 90 12.16 17.71 4.10
CA ILE A 90 11.52 18.14 5.36
C ILE A 90 11.05 19.59 5.27
N TRP A 91 11.75 20.38 4.46
CA TRP A 91 11.57 21.83 4.36
C TRP A 91 10.50 22.22 3.33
N ASN A 92 10.22 21.37 2.36
CA ASN A 92 9.19 21.62 1.33
C ASN A 92 8.26 20.40 1.21
N ASN A 93 7.16 20.45 1.99
CA ASN A 93 6.14 19.40 2.02
C ASN A 93 5.08 19.54 0.92
N ASP A 94 5.16 20.58 0.07
CA ASP A 94 4.04 20.91 -0.82
C ASP A 94 3.80 19.85 -1.88
N SER A 95 4.86 19.21 -2.40
CA SER A 95 4.68 18.17 -3.42
C SER A 95 4.03 16.91 -2.84
N MET A 96 4.54 16.40 -1.72
CA MET A 96 3.97 15.25 -1.04
C MET A 96 2.53 15.53 -0.56
N LYS A 97 2.27 16.75 -0.05
CA LYS A 97 0.92 17.16 0.34
C LYS A 97 -0.03 17.14 -0.86
N LYS A 98 0.36 17.72 -2.00
CA LYS A 98 -0.45 17.69 -3.24
C LYS A 98 -0.76 16.28 -3.70
N ILE A 99 0.22 15.36 -3.63
CA ILE A 99 0.02 13.95 -3.96
C ILE A 99 -1.01 13.33 -3.02
N ILE A 100 -0.85 13.52 -1.70
CA ILE A 100 -1.79 12.98 -0.71
C ILE A 100 -3.18 13.57 -0.91
N ASP A 101 -3.32 14.88 -1.06
CA ASP A 101 -4.60 15.57 -1.27
C ASP A 101 -5.30 15.04 -2.54
N SER A 102 -4.54 14.80 -3.61
CA SER A 102 -5.05 14.19 -4.85
C SER A 102 -5.54 12.77 -4.65
N LEU A 103 -4.87 11.99 -3.81
CA LEU A 103 -5.23 10.60 -3.51
C LEU A 103 -6.38 10.53 -2.49
N ASP A 104 -6.39 11.37 -1.48
CA ASP A 104 -7.37 11.35 -0.38
C ASP A 104 -8.71 12.02 -0.76
N SER A 105 -8.82 12.55 -1.98
CA SER A 105 -10.09 13.07 -2.53
C SER A 105 -11.20 12.01 -2.59
N GLU A 106 -10.85 10.73 -2.49
CA GLU A 106 -11.77 9.59 -2.48
C GLU A 106 -11.40 8.65 -1.34
N SER A 107 -12.41 7.99 -0.74
CA SER A 107 -12.18 6.87 0.17
C SER A 107 -12.01 5.58 -0.63
N TYR A 108 -11.04 4.74 -0.23
CA TYR A 108 -10.79 3.46 -0.87
C TYR A 108 -11.37 2.30 -0.06
N ASP A 109 -11.95 1.33 -0.73
CA ASP A 109 -12.30 0.06 -0.10
C ASP A 109 -11.03 -0.69 0.31
N LEU A 110 -9.99 -0.63 -0.56
CA LEU A 110 -8.75 -1.34 -0.35
C LEU A 110 -7.54 -0.50 -0.78
N VAL A 111 -6.50 -0.51 0.04
CA VAL A 111 -5.13 -0.09 -0.36
C VAL A 111 -4.24 -1.33 -0.38
N ILE A 112 -3.56 -1.55 -1.50
CA ILE A 112 -2.59 -2.64 -1.68
C ILE A 112 -1.20 -2.04 -1.86
N ASN A 113 -0.27 -2.39 -0.98
CA ASN A 113 1.13 -2.08 -1.16
C ASN A 113 1.88 -3.31 -1.67
N LEU A 114 2.30 -3.26 -2.93
CA LEU A 114 3.02 -4.34 -3.62
C LEU A 114 4.54 -4.17 -3.60
N THR A 115 5.08 -3.28 -2.76
CA THR A 115 6.54 -3.15 -2.63
C THR A 115 7.13 -4.40 -1.97
N LEU A 116 8.17 -4.95 -2.56
CA LEU A 116 8.91 -6.10 -2.03
C LEU A 116 9.94 -5.69 -0.96
N GLN A 117 10.23 -4.40 -0.85
CA GLN A 117 11.14 -3.83 0.13
C GLN A 117 10.46 -2.66 0.86
N GLU A 118 10.96 -2.35 2.08
CA GLU A 118 10.43 -1.23 2.85
C GLU A 118 10.64 0.10 2.11
N ASN A 119 9.54 0.80 1.83
CA ASN A 119 9.54 2.13 1.26
C ASN A 119 8.75 3.10 2.15
N LEU A 120 9.45 3.95 2.89
CA LEU A 120 8.84 4.87 3.86
C LEU A 120 7.95 5.92 3.20
N LEU A 121 8.22 6.33 1.95
CA LEU A 121 7.37 7.29 1.24
C LEU A 121 6.02 6.67 0.91
N LEU A 122 6.01 5.46 0.34
CA LEU A 122 4.77 4.74 0.07
C LEU A 122 4.04 4.34 1.36
N GLN A 123 4.77 4.03 2.44
CA GLN A 123 4.15 3.82 3.76
C GLN A 123 3.49 5.10 4.28
N TYR A 124 4.11 6.26 4.08
CA TYR A 124 3.51 7.55 4.46
C TYR A 124 2.24 7.83 3.63
N VAL A 125 2.25 7.61 2.32
CA VAL A 125 1.04 7.68 1.48
C VAL A 125 -0.03 6.73 2.03
N LEU A 126 0.32 5.47 2.26
CA LEU A 126 -0.61 4.43 2.74
C LEU A 126 -1.30 4.81 4.05
N VAL A 127 -0.58 5.40 5.02
CA VAL A 127 -1.20 5.80 6.28
C VAL A 127 -2.02 7.08 6.16
N SER A 128 -1.69 7.94 5.20
CA SER A 128 -2.32 9.26 5.01
C SER A 128 -3.64 9.20 4.25
N VAL A 129 -3.91 8.13 3.50
CA VAL A 129 -5.16 7.99 2.75
C VAL A 129 -6.22 7.22 3.55
N ASN A 130 -7.49 7.62 3.35
CA ASN A 130 -8.62 6.95 3.97
C ASN A 130 -8.95 5.65 3.21
N SER A 131 -9.07 4.53 3.95
CA SER A 131 -9.44 3.23 3.38
C SER A 131 -10.00 2.29 4.42
N SER A 132 -10.89 1.39 4.01
CA SER A 132 -11.47 0.37 4.90
C SER A 132 -10.48 -0.76 5.20
N PHE A 133 -9.70 -1.18 4.20
CA PHE A 133 -8.80 -2.32 4.29
C PHE A 133 -7.41 -2.00 3.72
N LYS A 134 -6.34 -2.47 4.37
CA LYS A 134 -4.95 -2.24 3.94
C LYS A 134 -4.19 -3.56 3.93
N ILE A 135 -3.64 -3.90 2.75
CA ILE A 135 -2.86 -5.13 2.53
C ILE A 135 -1.44 -4.75 2.11
N GLY A 136 -0.46 -5.46 2.63
CA GLY A 136 0.93 -5.35 2.21
C GLY A 136 1.67 -6.67 2.31
N PHE A 137 2.90 -6.67 1.80
CA PHE A 137 3.81 -7.80 1.84
C PHE A 137 4.97 -7.54 2.82
N THR A 138 5.53 -6.34 2.77
CA THR A 138 6.74 -6.01 3.51
C THR A 138 6.47 -5.94 5.02
N LYS A 139 7.24 -6.67 5.80
CA LYS A 139 7.28 -6.51 7.25
C LYS A 139 7.78 -5.09 7.57
N THR A 140 7.09 -4.40 8.45
CA THR A 140 7.42 -3.04 8.88
C THR A 140 7.27 -2.93 10.39
N ASN A 141 8.01 -2.01 10.98
CA ASN A 141 7.90 -1.70 12.42
C ASN A 141 6.60 -0.92 12.76
N PHE A 142 5.79 -0.58 11.76
CA PHE A 142 4.55 0.15 11.95
C PHE A 142 3.34 -0.76 11.75
N PRO A 143 2.29 -0.68 12.57
CA PRO A 143 1.05 -1.44 12.40
C PRO A 143 0.16 -0.80 11.31
N ILE A 144 0.70 -0.69 10.09
CA ILE A 144 0.06 0.01 8.97
C ILE A 144 -0.86 -0.87 8.13
N TYR A 145 -0.67 -2.18 8.19
CA TYR A 145 -1.49 -3.14 7.45
C TYR A 145 -2.52 -3.82 8.34
N ASP A 146 -3.65 -4.14 7.78
CA ASP A 146 -4.67 -4.98 8.41
C ASP A 146 -4.42 -6.46 8.08
N MET A 147 -3.80 -6.72 6.93
CA MET A 147 -3.32 -8.03 6.50
C MET A 147 -1.94 -7.91 5.86
N VAL A 148 -1.04 -8.79 6.28
CA VAL A 148 0.29 -8.96 5.67
C VAL A 148 0.33 -10.31 4.99
N ILE A 149 0.68 -10.33 3.70
CA ILE A 149 0.93 -11.55 2.94
C ILE A 149 2.39 -11.91 3.14
N SER A 150 2.66 -13.16 3.49
CA SER A 150 4.01 -13.72 3.63
C SER A 150 4.16 -14.93 2.72
N PHE A 151 5.34 -15.14 2.22
CA PHE A 151 5.72 -16.36 1.52
C PHE A 151 6.56 -17.25 2.43
N ALA A 152 6.75 -18.49 2.03
CA ALA A 152 7.68 -19.37 2.74
C ALA A 152 9.09 -18.75 2.72
N PRO A 153 9.86 -18.85 3.83
CA PRO A 153 11.17 -18.23 3.93
C PRO A 153 12.10 -18.57 2.76
N GLU A 154 12.05 -19.80 2.27
CA GLU A 154 12.87 -20.28 1.15
C GLU A 154 12.54 -19.53 -0.17
N MET A 155 11.29 -19.12 -0.34
CA MET A 155 10.88 -18.32 -1.50
C MET A 155 11.32 -16.86 -1.37
N GLU A 156 11.26 -16.30 -0.15
CA GLU A 156 11.72 -14.94 0.11
C GLU A 156 13.24 -14.81 -0.08
N GLU A 157 14.00 -15.77 0.46
CA GLU A 157 15.47 -15.80 0.38
C GLU A 157 15.99 -16.09 -1.03
N SER A 158 15.29 -16.92 -1.81
CA SER A 158 15.68 -17.23 -3.20
C SER A 158 15.46 -16.09 -4.18
N GLY A 159 14.79 -14.99 -3.77
CA GLY A 159 14.46 -13.87 -4.65
C GLY A 159 13.42 -14.20 -5.74
N ILE A 160 12.74 -15.35 -5.61
CA ILE A 160 11.71 -15.79 -6.56
C ILE A 160 10.41 -15.01 -6.39
N VAL A 161 10.21 -14.38 -5.21
CA VAL A 161 9.00 -13.58 -4.97
C VAL A 161 9.00 -12.36 -5.87
N THR A 162 8.06 -12.33 -6.79
CA THR A 162 7.82 -11.21 -7.71
C THR A 162 6.52 -10.49 -7.36
N LEU A 163 6.37 -9.27 -7.86
CA LEU A 163 5.09 -8.55 -7.74
C LEU A 163 3.94 -9.35 -8.36
N LYS A 164 4.19 -10.10 -9.43
CA LYS A 164 3.21 -10.99 -10.07
C LYS A 164 2.71 -12.07 -9.10
N GLU A 165 3.62 -12.74 -8.38
CA GLU A 165 3.24 -13.75 -7.40
C GLU A 165 2.49 -13.12 -6.21
N LEU A 166 2.95 -11.96 -5.73
CA LEU A 166 2.26 -11.21 -4.69
C LEU A 166 0.84 -10.83 -5.12
N GLY A 167 0.65 -10.33 -6.35
CA GLY A 167 -0.67 -10.01 -6.89
C GLY A 167 -1.62 -11.21 -6.95
N LYS A 168 -1.11 -12.40 -7.32
CA LYS A 168 -1.90 -13.65 -7.28
C LYS A 168 -2.35 -13.99 -5.86
N GLN A 169 -1.46 -13.90 -4.89
CA GLN A 169 -1.78 -14.17 -3.48
C GLN A 169 -2.81 -13.17 -2.93
N VAL A 170 -2.68 -11.88 -3.28
CA VAL A 170 -3.68 -10.87 -2.90
C VAL A 170 -5.07 -11.30 -3.38
N ILE A 171 -5.22 -11.64 -4.67
CA ILE A 171 -6.52 -12.07 -5.21
C ILE A 171 -7.02 -13.30 -4.50
N HIS A 172 -6.18 -14.34 -4.35
CA HIS A 172 -6.55 -15.58 -3.68
C HIS A 172 -7.10 -15.32 -2.26
N TYR A 173 -6.38 -14.52 -1.45
CA TYR A 173 -6.86 -14.22 -0.10
C TYR A 173 -8.14 -13.39 -0.09
N LEU A 174 -8.29 -12.44 -1.02
CA LEU A 174 -9.52 -11.64 -1.13
C LEU A 174 -10.74 -12.47 -1.58
N GLU A 175 -10.53 -13.59 -2.28
CA GLU A 175 -11.62 -14.51 -2.67
C GLU A 175 -12.10 -15.36 -1.52
N ILE A 176 -11.21 -15.77 -0.60
CA ILE A 176 -11.54 -16.70 0.50
C ILE A 176 -11.87 -15.98 1.81
N ILE A 177 -11.51 -14.69 1.94
CA ILE A 177 -11.75 -13.96 3.19
C ILE A 177 -13.25 -13.71 3.39
N SER A 178 -13.72 -13.95 4.61
CA SER A 178 -15.07 -13.59 5.00
C SER A 178 -15.12 -12.13 5.42
N SER A 179 -16.05 -11.38 4.87
CA SER A 179 -16.23 -9.97 5.22
C SER A 179 -16.64 -9.80 6.68
N GLY A 180 -16.16 -8.76 7.32
CA GLY A 180 -16.53 -8.48 8.70
C GLY A 180 -15.78 -7.30 9.32
N ASN A 181 -16.33 -6.81 10.42
CA ASN A 181 -15.73 -5.74 11.20
C ASN A 181 -14.69 -6.32 12.18
N LEU A 182 -13.47 -5.82 12.17
CA LEU A 182 -12.35 -6.26 13.02
C LEU A 182 -12.62 -6.12 14.53
N LYS A 183 -13.53 -5.22 14.93
CA LYS A 183 -13.87 -5.00 16.34
C LYS A 183 -14.56 -6.21 16.98
N ASN A 184 -15.27 -7.03 16.23
CA ASN A 184 -16.07 -8.15 16.75
C ASN A 184 -15.29 -9.46 16.96
N LYS A 185 -14.08 -9.60 16.41
CA LYS A 185 -13.30 -10.84 16.58
C LYS A 185 -12.55 -10.96 17.92
N LYS A 186 -12.32 -9.86 18.65
CA LYS A 186 -11.65 -9.90 19.97
C LYS A 186 -12.55 -10.37 21.12
N LEU A 187 -13.87 -10.35 20.94
CA LEU A 187 -14.83 -10.74 22.00
C LEU A 187 -15.23 -12.22 21.94
N ALA A 188 -15.00 -12.91 20.83
CA ALA A 188 -15.38 -14.32 20.67
C ALA A 188 -14.37 -15.34 21.24
N ASN A 189 -13.15 -14.92 21.56
CA ASN A 189 -12.08 -15.81 22.07
C ASN A 189 -11.81 -15.63 23.58
N GLY A 190 -12.74 -15.05 24.32
CA GLY A 190 -12.58 -14.72 25.75
C GLY A 190 -13.48 -15.50 26.71
N THR A 191 -14.05 -16.64 26.28
CA THR A 191 -14.81 -17.51 27.20
C THR A 191 -14.48 -18.97 26.91
N HIS A 192 -13.40 -19.43 27.51
CA HIS A 192 -13.26 -20.80 28.05
C HIS A 192 -12.16 -20.77 29.11
#